data_38e4fe136c1ecc741c17ceac08efa72e
#
_entry.id   38e4fe136c1ecc741c17ceac08efa72e
#
_cell.length_a   1.000
_cell.length_b   1.000
_cell.length_c   1.000
_cell.angle_alpha   90.00
_cell.angle_beta   90.00
_cell.angle_gamma   90.00
#
_symmetry.space_group_name_H-M   'P 1'
#
loop_
_entity.id
_entity.type
_entity.pdbx_description
1 polymer ?
#
loop_
_entity_poly.entity_id
_entity_poly.type
_entity_poly.pdbx_seq_one_letter_code
_entity_poly.pdbx_strand_id
1 'polypeptide(L)'
;MQLRRLASFFVVLAGLVTASVSAYAADPENTMIITLKDGDVTIALRPDLAPKHVAQIKKLVRDHAYDNVAFHRVIDGFMAQTGDVKFGNMNKGFNAQAVGTGGSDLPDLPAEFSQAEHYKRGVVGMARSQDPNSANSQFFIMFGPAPPLDGQYTIVGNVVSGMDLVDKIKKGDEAENGTVTDPDRMIKVRIAADK
;
A
#
# COMPACT_ATOMS: atom_id res chain seq x y z
N MET A 1 0.23 -35.39 -75.20
CA MET A 1 0.21 -34.01 -74.68
C MET A 1 -0.23 -34.10 -73.20
N GLN A 2 0.73 -34.19 -72.27
CA GLN A 2 0.44 -34.38 -70.86
C GLN A 2 0.68 -33.06 -70.10
N LEU A 3 -0.40 -32.53 -69.51
CA LEU A 3 -0.30 -31.35 -68.58
C LEU A 3 0.16 -31.81 -67.23
N ARG A 4 1.33 -31.33 -66.79
CA ARG A 4 1.84 -31.46 -65.43
C ARG A 4 1.18 -30.34 -64.59
N ARG A 5 0.36 -30.73 -63.56
CA ARG A 5 -0.15 -29.84 -62.55
C ARG A 5 0.92 -29.68 -61.47
N LEU A 6 1.47 -28.47 -61.31
CA LEU A 6 2.28 -28.07 -60.16
C LEU A 6 1.32 -27.78 -58.99
N ALA A 7 1.50 -28.53 -57.89
CA ALA A 7 0.85 -28.22 -56.64
C ALA A 7 1.84 -27.37 -55.81
N SER A 8 1.48 -26.10 -55.58
CA SER A 8 2.20 -25.21 -54.70
C SER A 8 1.78 -25.47 -53.24
N PHE A 9 2.68 -25.97 -52.45
CA PHE A 9 2.52 -26.07 -50.97
C PHE A 9 2.81 -24.72 -50.36
N PHE A 10 1.80 -24.05 -49.82
CA PHE A 10 2.00 -22.93 -48.91
C PHE A 10 2.23 -23.43 -47.48
N VAL A 11 3.46 -23.29 -47.00
CA VAL A 11 3.82 -23.53 -45.62
C VAL A 11 3.46 -22.23 -44.85
N VAL A 12 2.37 -22.25 -44.11
CA VAL A 12 2.05 -21.17 -43.14
C VAL A 12 2.87 -21.39 -41.87
N LEU A 13 3.90 -20.60 -41.74
CA LEU A 13 4.71 -20.56 -40.50
C LEU A 13 3.96 -19.73 -39.44
N ALA A 14 3.20 -20.40 -38.57
CA ALA A 14 2.57 -19.76 -37.41
C ALA A 14 3.66 -19.40 -36.37
N GLY A 15 4.10 -18.15 -36.40
CA GLY A 15 4.98 -17.62 -35.39
C GLY A 15 4.27 -17.50 -34.03
N LEU A 16 4.65 -18.36 -33.08
CA LEU A 16 4.24 -18.23 -31.68
C LEU A 16 4.94 -17.01 -31.07
N VAL A 17 4.23 -15.88 -30.97
CA VAL A 17 4.68 -14.73 -30.20
C VAL A 17 4.44 -15.06 -28.72
N THR A 18 5.43 -15.59 -28.04
CA THR A 18 5.43 -15.71 -26.59
C THR A 18 5.62 -14.31 -26.01
N ALA A 19 4.54 -13.67 -25.60
CA ALA A 19 4.60 -12.46 -24.77
C ALA A 19 5.24 -12.86 -23.43
N SER A 20 6.51 -12.57 -23.27
CA SER A 20 7.19 -12.64 -21.96
C SER A 20 6.57 -11.59 -21.07
N VAL A 21 5.67 -12.00 -20.18
CA VAL A 21 5.25 -11.18 -19.03
C VAL A 21 6.50 -11.11 -18.14
N SER A 22 7.28 -10.04 -18.27
CA SER A 22 8.29 -9.69 -17.28
C SER A 22 7.53 -9.50 -15.97
N ALA A 23 7.55 -10.52 -15.11
CA ALA A 23 7.30 -10.32 -13.70
C ALA A 23 8.39 -9.33 -13.24
N TYR A 24 8.01 -8.08 -13.00
CA TYR A 24 8.87 -7.14 -12.31
C TYR A 24 9.18 -7.80 -10.98
N ALA A 25 10.39 -8.34 -10.84
CA ALA A 25 10.90 -8.74 -9.54
C ALA A 25 10.87 -7.47 -8.70
N ALA A 26 10.00 -7.45 -7.69
CA ALA A 26 9.84 -6.27 -6.83
C ALA A 26 11.23 -5.95 -6.27
N ASP A 27 11.68 -4.71 -6.45
CA ASP A 27 12.95 -4.22 -5.89
C ASP A 27 12.88 -4.40 -4.36
N PRO A 28 13.71 -5.26 -3.76
CA PRO A 28 13.66 -5.53 -2.33
C PRO A 28 13.80 -4.26 -1.48
N GLU A 29 14.56 -3.28 -1.97
CA GLU A 29 14.73 -1.98 -1.31
C GLU A 29 13.44 -1.16 -1.30
N ASN A 30 12.56 -1.35 -2.27
CA ASN A 30 11.27 -0.68 -2.37
C ASN A 30 10.09 -1.64 -2.10
N THR A 31 10.33 -2.71 -1.34
CA THR A 31 9.32 -3.67 -0.91
C THR A 31 9.17 -3.62 0.60
N MET A 32 8.00 -3.18 1.08
CA MET A 32 7.64 -3.19 2.49
C MET A 32 6.79 -4.42 2.80
N ILE A 33 7.11 -5.11 3.89
CA ILE A 33 6.38 -6.28 4.37
C ILE A 33 5.80 -5.97 5.73
N ILE A 34 4.48 -6.12 5.86
CA ILE A 34 3.72 -5.95 7.10
C ILE A 34 3.27 -7.33 7.56
N THR A 35 3.75 -7.79 8.70
CA THR A 35 3.27 -9.02 9.34
C THR A 35 2.03 -8.72 10.16
N LEU A 36 0.91 -9.32 9.78
CA LEU A 36 -0.34 -9.34 10.52
C LEU A 36 -0.49 -10.67 11.27
N LYS A 37 -1.54 -10.82 12.10
CA LYS A 37 -1.84 -12.07 12.83
C LYS A 37 -2.03 -13.28 11.92
N ASP A 38 -2.51 -13.06 10.70
CA ASP A 38 -2.88 -14.12 9.75
C ASP A 38 -1.86 -14.30 8.62
N GLY A 39 -0.76 -13.52 8.59
CA GLY A 39 0.30 -13.62 7.59
C GLY A 39 0.87 -12.29 7.13
N ASP A 40 1.68 -12.33 6.08
CA ASP A 40 2.40 -11.16 5.55
C ASP A 40 1.64 -10.49 4.41
N VAL A 41 1.56 -9.17 4.48
CA VAL A 41 1.12 -8.28 3.39
C VAL A 41 2.34 -7.65 2.76
N THR A 42 2.49 -7.79 1.45
CA THR A 42 3.62 -7.22 0.70
C THR A 42 3.17 -5.99 -0.09
N ILE A 43 3.86 -4.87 0.10
CA ILE A 43 3.59 -3.59 -0.55
C ILE A 43 4.80 -3.19 -1.40
N ALA A 44 4.58 -2.98 -2.69
CA ALA A 44 5.56 -2.33 -3.57
C ALA A 44 5.46 -0.82 -3.35
N LEU A 45 6.50 -0.21 -2.79
CA LEU A 45 6.61 1.23 -2.59
C LEU A 45 6.91 1.93 -3.93
N ARG A 46 6.43 3.15 -4.10
CA ARG A 46 6.48 3.94 -5.33
C ARG A 46 7.31 5.22 -5.15
N PRO A 47 8.65 5.10 -5.00
CA PRO A 47 9.52 6.29 -4.90
C PRO A 47 9.54 7.14 -6.16
N ASP A 48 9.10 6.60 -7.29
CA ASP A 48 8.88 7.31 -8.54
C ASP A 48 7.72 8.32 -8.46
N LEU A 49 6.71 8.07 -7.61
CA LEU A 49 5.57 8.96 -7.38
C LEU A 49 5.79 9.88 -6.18
N ALA A 50 6.36 9.36 -5.11
CA ALA A 50 6.45 10.05 -3.83
C ALA A 50 7.81 9.79 -3.14
N PRO A 51 8.92 10.31 -3.69
CA PRO A 51 10.26 9.99 -3.20
C PRO A 51 10.48 10.38 -1.74
N LYS A 52 9.96 11.53 -1.29
CA LYS A 52 10.13 11.99 0.09
C LYS A 52 9.32 11.15 1.08
N HIS A 53 8.06 10.86 0.75
CA HIS A 53 7.20 10.03 1.59
C HIS A 53 7.73 8.61 1.69
N VAL A 54 8.15 8.00 0.59
CA VAL A 54 8.73 6.64 0.60
C VAL A 54 10.03 6.61 1.42
N ALA A 55 10.88 7.62 1.31
CA ALA A 55 12.10 7.72 2.12
C ALA A 55 11.77 7.77 3.62
N GLN A 56 10.77 8.58 4.03
CA GLN A 56 10.34 8.69 5.43
C GLN A 56 9.71 7.39 5.93
N ILE A 57 8.84 6.74 5.14
CA ILE A 57 8.28 5.42 5.48
C ILE A 57 9.40 4.41 5.72
N LYS A 58 10.37 4.29 4.81
CA LYS A 58 11.50 3.37 4.94
C LYS A 58 12.33 3.65 6.18
N LYS A 59 12.57 4.93 6.51
CA LYS A 59 13.24 5.31 7.75
C LYS A 59 12.44 4.83 8.98
N LEU A 60 11.15 5.11 9.05
CA LEU A 60 10.30 4.70 10.17
C LEU A 60 10.20 3.18 10.32
N VAL A 61 10.20 2.44 9.19
CA VAL A 61 10.27 0.97 9.18
C VAL A 61 11.58 0.49 9.81
N ARG A 62 12.73 1.04 9.39
CA ARG A 62 14.06 0.69 9.90
C ARG A 62 14.27 1.08 11.36
N ASP A 63 13.62 2.14 11.80
CA ASP A 63 13.59 2.56 13.20
C ASP A 63 12.60 1.72 14.06
N HIS A 64 11.93 0.70 13.46
CA HIS A 64 10.90 -0.12 14.12
C HIS A 64 9.73 0.68 14.69
N ALA A 65 9.48 1.89 14.17
CA ALA A 65 8.44 2.77 14.65
C ALA A 65 7.03 2.23 14.39
N TYR A 66 6.86 1.46 13.32
CA TYR A 66 5.58 0.86 12.93
C TYR A 66 5.26 -0.47 13.63
N ASP A 67 6.23 -1.10 14.33
CA ASP A 67 6.00 -2.36 15.02
C ASP A 67 4.95 -2.20 16.12
N ASN A 68 3.95 -3.09 16.12
CA ASN A 68 2.80 -3.09 17.03
C ASN A 68 1.87 -1.87 16.94
N VAL A 69 1.88 -1.12 15.83
CA VAL A 69 0.97 0.01 15.60
C VAL A 69 -0.38 -0.49 15.08
N ALA A 70 -1.45 0.01 15.69
CA ALA A 70 -2.84 -0.37 15.44
C ALA A 70 -3.39 0.13 14.11
N PHE A 71 -4.31 -0.65 13.53
CA PHE A 71 -5.26 -0.16 12.52
C PHE A 71 -6.43 0.52 13.26
N HIS A 72 -6.26 1.77 13.59
CA HIS A 72 -7.16 2.51 14.49
C HIS A 72 -8.45 2.98 13.82
N ARG A 73 -8.47 3.09 12.48
CA ARG A 73 -9.63 3.51 11.70
C ARG A 73 -9.79 2.61 10.48
N VAL A 74 -10.88 1.86 10.41
CA VAL A 74 -11.13 0.91 9.31
C VAL A 74 -12.59 1.01 8.89
N ILE A 75 -12.84 1.46 7.68
CA ILE A 75 -14.18 1.59 7.09
C ILE A 75 -14.32 0.54 6.00
N ASP A 76 -15.32 -0.34 6.14
CA ASP A 76 -15.57 -1.40 5.18
C ASP A 76 -15.82 -0.85 3.77
N GLY A 77 -15.30 -1.53 2.75
CA GLY A 77 -15.39 -1.09 1.36
C GLY A 77 -14.57 0.16 1.03
N PHE A 78 -14.03 0.89 2.01
CA PHE A 78 -13.25 2.11 1.79
C PHE A 78 -11.76 1.90 2.06
N MET A 79 -11.31 1.92 3.31
CA MET A 79 -9.88 1.81 3.63
C MET A 79 -9.60 1.32 5.06
N ALA A 80 -8.36 0.82 5.28
CA ALA A 80 -7.78 0.54 6.60
C ALA A 80 -6.64 1.53 6.88
N GLN A 81 -6.78 2.39 7.89
CA GLN A 81 -5.80 3.41 8.28
C GLN A 81 -5.02 2.98 9.53
N THR A 82 -3.71 3.24 9.49
CA THR A 82 -2.74 2.88 10.51
C THR A 82 -1.58 3.89 10.54
N GLY A 83 -0.51 3.59 11.26
CA GLY A 83 0.75 4.36 11.21
C GLY A 83 0.81 5.54 12.17
N ASP A 84 -0.11 5.67 13.13
CA ASP A 84 0.06 6.60 14.25
C ASP A 84 1.10 6.04 15.23
N VAL A 85 2.36 6.39 15.01
CA VAL A 85 3.49 5.85 15.80
C VAL A 85 3.55 6.45 17.20
N LYS A 86 2.86 7.58 17.45
CA LYS A 86 2.84 8.26 18.73
C LYS A 86 1.82 7.68 19.71
N PHE A 87 0.58 7.46 19.24
CA PHE A 87 -0.53 7.06 20.10
C PHE A 87 -1.08 5.67 19.75
N GLY A 88 -0.66 5.08 18.63
CA GLY A 88 -1.19 3.82 18.12
C GLY A 88 -0.39 2.57 18.49
N ASN A 89 0.73 2.66 19.22
CA ASN A 89 1.54 1.50 19.55
C ASN A 89 0.92 0.71 20.72
N MET A 90 0.43 -0.50 20.44
CA MET A 90 -0.30 -1.33 21.38
C MET A 90 0.58 -1.93 22.50
N ASN A 91 1.91 -1.90 22.35
CA ASN A 91 2.83 -2.38 23.37
C ASN A 91 3.46 -1.26 24.21
N LYS A 92 3.36 0.02 23.75
CA LYS A 92 4.06 1.15 24.36
C LYS A 92 3.14 2.32 24.74
N GLY A 93 1.89 2.07 25.04
CA GLY A 93 0.95 3.10 25.50
C GLY A 93 -0.08 3.52 24.42
N PHE A 94 -0.82 2.55 23.91
CA PHE A 94 -1.98 2.81 23.08
C PHE A 94 -2.96 3.78 23.77
N ASN A 95 -3.31 4.88 23.07
CA ASN A 95 -4.24 5.87 23.57
C ASN A 95 -5.45 5.97 22.64
N ALA A 96 -6.54 5.33 23.02
CA ALA A 96 -7.76 5.26 22.22
C ALA A 96 -8.42 6.61 21.95
N GLN A 97 -8.22 7.63 22.83
CA GLN A 97 -8.78 8.97 22.66
C GLN A 97 -7.93 9.85 21.72
N ALA A 98 -6.63 9.55 21.57
CA ALA A 98 -5.71 10.38 20.80
C ALA A 98 -5.24 9.72 19.50
N VAL A 99 -5.39 8.39 19.38
CA VAL A 99 -4.94 7.66 18.18
C VAL A 99 -5.63 8.20 16.91
N GLY A 100 -4.84 8.36 15.87
CA GLY A 100 -5.26 9.01 14.62
C GLY A 100 -4.89 10.50 14.55
N THR A 101 -4.47 11.11 15.68
CA THR A 101 -4.02 12.51 15.72
C THR A 101 -2.50 12.67 15.82
N GLY A 102 -1.76 11.57 16.02
CA GLY A 102 -0.31 11.60 16.19
C GLY A 102 0.47 11.35 14.91
N GLY A 103 1.77 11.60 15.00
CA GLY A 103 2.76 11.37 13.95
C GLY A 103 4.09 10.95 14.56
N SER A 104 5.14 10.90 13.76
CA SER A 104 6.51 10.75 14.23
C SER A 104 7.12 12.11 14.60
N ASP A 105 8.29 12.08 15.24
CA ASP A 105 9.07 13.30 15.50
C ASP A 105 9.81 13.85 14.26
N LEU A 106 9.64 13.20 13.10
CA LEU A 106 10.16 13.69 11.83
C LEU A 106 9.28 14.84 11.31
N PRO A 107 9.82 15.70 10.43
CA PRO A 107 9.04 16.77 9.81
C PRO A 107 7.86 16.25 9.00
N ASP A 108 6.79 17.03 8.95
CA ASP A 108 5.72 16.84 7.98
C ASP A 108 6.25 17.02 6.55
N LEU A 109 5.61 16.34 5.61
CA LEU A 109 6.07 16.25 4.23
C LEU A 109 5.18 17.09 3.29
N PRO A 110 5.79 17.83 2.37
CA PRO A 110 5.03 18.47 1.31
C PRO A 110 4.35 17.44 0.43
N ALA A 111 3.16 17.77 -0.06
CA ALA A 111 2.38 16.90 -0.93
C ALA A 111 3.16 16.44 -2.18
N GLU A 112 3.04 15.16 -2.52
CA GLU A 112 3.58 14.54 -3.74
C GLU A 112 2.42 13.89 -4.51
N PHE A 113 1.43 14.71 -4.94
CA PHE A 113 0.23 14.23 -5.60
C PHE A 113 0.51 13.81 -7.05
N SER A 114 -0.01 12.65 -7.46
CA SER A 114 0.00 12.19 -8.84
C SER A 114 -1.32 12.57 -9.53
N GLN A 115 -1.24 13.02 -10.78
CA GLN A 115 -2.41 13.25 -11.63
C GLN A 115 -2.70 12.06 -12.57
N ALA A 116 -1.78 11.08 -12.63
CA ALA A 116 -1.88 9.94 -13.54
C ALA A 116 -2.32 8.65 -12.83
N GLU A 117 -2.17 8.59 -11.50
CA GLU A 117 -2.53 7.43 -10.70
C GLU A 117 -3.85 7.66 -9.98
N HIS A 118 -4.63 6.58 -9.84
CA HIS A 118 -5.97 6.61 -9.25
C HIS A 118 -6.05 5.72 -8.01
N TYR A 119 -6.86 6.14 -7.04
CA TYR A 119 -7.15 5.34 -5.86
C TYR A 119 -8.10 4.20 -6.21
N LYS A 120 -7.57 2.99 -6.16
CA LYS A 120 -8.27 1.71 -6.39
C LYS A 120 -7.88 0.71 -5.32
N ARG A 121 -8.54 -0.44 -5.27
CA ARG A 121 -8.21 -1.52 -4.34
C ARG A 121 -6.72 -1.82 -4.31
N GLY A 122 -6.15 -1.89 -3.10
CA GLY A 122 -4.74 -2.19 -2.85
C GLY A 122 -3.79 -0.99 -2.94
N VAL A 123 -4.25 0.19 -3.39
CA VAL A 123 -3.44 1.41 -3.34
C VAL A 123 -3.19 1.81 -1.89
N VAL A 124 -1.95 2.25 -1.60
CA VAL A 124 -1.53 2.76 -0.30
C VAL A 124 -1.31 4.26 -0.41
N GLY A 125 -2.03 5.04 0.39
CA GLY A 125 -1.96 6.49 0.43
C GLY A 125 -1.55 7.03 1.79
N MET A 126 -0.93 8.21 1.83
CA MET A 126 -0.61 8.90 3.08
C MET A 126 -1.82 9.61 3.65
N ALA A 127 -2.09 9.38 4.94
CA ALA A 127 -3.05 10.19 5.68
C ALA A 127 -2.47 11.57 6.01
N ARG A 128 -3.33 12.58 6.10
CA ARG A 128 -2.97 13.96 6.40
C ARG A 128 -4.11 14.71 7.11
N SER A 129 -3.82 15.85 7.70
CA SER A 129 -4.83 16.79 8.18
C SER A 129 -5.48 17.57 7.01
N GLN A 130 -6.11 18.69 7.28
CA GLN A 130 -6.64 19.58 6.23
C GLN A 130 -5.53 20.22 5.39
N ASP A 131 -4.36 20.48 5.98
CA ASP A 131 -3.21 20.96 5.23
C ASP A 131 -2.65 19.84 4.32
N PRO A 132 -2.57 20.04 3.01
CA PRO A 132 -2.00 19.08 2.08
C PRO A 132 -0.53 18.72 2.38
N ASN A 133 0.20 19.57 3.11
CA ASN A 133 1.60 19.41 3.48
C ASN A 133 1.78 18.88 4.92
N SER A 134 0.80 18.16 5.46
CA SER A 134 0.82 17.63 6.83
C SER A 134 0.92 16.11 6.94
N ALA A 135 1.23 15.42 5.85
CA ALA A 135 1.49 13.99 5.91
C ALA A 135 2.78 13.71 6.70
N ASN A 136 2.76 12.68 7.56
CA ASN A 136 3.91 12.37 8.42
C ASN A 136 4.20 10.86 8.46
N SER A 137 3.50 10.09 9.30
CA SER A 137 3.69 8.64 9.46
C SER A 137 2.47 7.81 9.13
N GLN A 138 1.27 8.38 9.22
CA GLN A 138 0.03 7.64 9.01
C GLN A 138 -0.22 7.37 7.52
N PHE A 139 -0.68 6.16 7.22
CA PHE A 139 -1.06 5.74 5.87
C PHE A 139 -2.31 4.87 5.90
N PHE A 140 -2.92 4.67 4.75
CA PHE A 140 -4.09 3.81 4.60
C PHE A 140 -3.99 2.91 3.37
N ILE A 141 -4.63 1.75 3.45
CA ILE A 141 -4.72 0.75 2.37
C ILE A 141 -6.16 0.72 1.88
N MET A 142 -6.37 0.89 0.58
CA MET A 142 -7.70 0.93 -0.02
C MET A 142 -8.33 -0.45 -0.14
N PHE A 143 -9.60 -0.59 0.26
CA PHE A 143 -10.42 -1.77 -0.04
C PHE A 143 -11.10 -1.70 -1.41
N GLY A 144 -11.37 -0.49 -1.90
CA GLY A 144 -12.06 -0.25 -3.17
C GLY A 144 -11.63 1.06 -3.83
N PRO A 145 -12.23 1.41 -4.98
CA PRO A 145 -11.93 2.66 -5.66
C PRO A 145 -12.48 3.87 -4.89
N ALA A 146 -11.73 4.98 -4.92
CA ALA A 146 -12.10 6.24 -4.29
C ALA A 146 -11.69 7.45 -5.14
N PRO A 147 -12.39 7.74 -6.26
CA PRO A 147 -12.06 8.85 -7.15
C PRO A 147 -11.91 10.23 -6.47
N PRO A 148 -12.66 10.54 -5.37
CA PRO A 148 -12.46 11.82 -4.67
C PRO A 148 -11.07 12.01 -4.03
N LEU A 149 -10.28 10.94 -3.88
CA LEU A 149 -8.92 11.03 -3.36
C LEU A 149 -7.87 11.29 -4.45
N ASP A 150 -8.24 11.10 -5.73
CA ASP A 150 -7.33 11.26 -6.87
C ASP A 150 -6.80 12.70 -6.93
N GLY A 151 -5.48 12.83 -7.03
CA GLY A 151 -4.82 14.13 -7.04
C GLY A 151 -4.92 14.94 -5.74
N GLN A 152 -5.49 14.37 -4.66
CA GLN A 152 -5.69 15.03 -3.35
C GLN A 152 -4.88 14.40 -2.22
N TYR A 153 -4.44 13.16 -2.40
CA TYR A 153 -3.62 12.44 -1.43
C TYR A 153 -2.40 11.83 -2.12
N THR A 154 -1.29 11.73 -1.40
CA THR A 154 -0.04 11.16 -1.92
C THR A 154 -0.11 9.65 -1.94
N ILE A 155 0.07 9.03 -3.11
CA ILE A 155 0.17 7.58 -3.28
C ILE A 155 1.62 7.16 -3.04
N VAL A 156 1.84 6.20 -2.14
CA VAL A 156 3.18 5.74 -1.75
C VAL A 156 3.47 4.29 -2.13
N GLY A 157 2.44 3.54 -2.55
CA GLY A 157 2.64 2.14 -2.91
C GLY A 157 1.37 1.41 -3.31
N ASN A 158 1.53 0.11 -3.57
CA ASN A 158 0.44 -0.80 -3.89
C ASN A 158 0.67 -2.15 -3.19
N VAL A 159 -0.38 -2.74 -2.64
CA VAL A 159 -0.35 -4.14 -2.16
C VAL A 159 -0.19 -5.04 -3.37
N VAL A 160 0.85 -5.87 -3.36
CA VAL A 160 1.16 -6.85 -4.42
C VAL A 160 0.90 -8.29 -3.98
N SER A 161 0.78 -8.53 -2.67
CA SER A 161 0.39 -9.82 -2.09
C SER A 161 -0.26 -9.63 -0.72
N GLY A 162 -1.20 -10.51 -0.34
CA GLY A 162 -1.84 -10.50 0.98
C GLY A 162 -3.01 -9.53 1.11
N MET A 163 -3.63 -9.09 0.00
CA MET A 163 -4.81 -8.23 0.08
C MET A 163 -6.03 -8.91 0.72
N ASP A 164 -6.12 -10.23 0.65
CA ASP A 164 -7.09 -11.04 1.38
C ASP A 164 -6.88 -11.03 2.90
N LEU A 165 -5.65 -10.79 3.36
CA LEU A 165 -5.32 -10.59 4.78
C LEU A 165 -5.71 -9.18 5.24
N VAL A 166 -5.53 -8.17 4.37
CA VAL A 166 -6.00 -6.80 4.63
C VAL A 166 -7.53 -6.77 4.78
N ASP A 167 -8.28 -7.56 3.99
CA ASP A 167 -9.73 -7.68 4.10
C ASP A 167 -10.20 -8.23 5.47
N LYS A 168 -9.37 -9.04 6.13
CA LYS A 168 -9.67 -9.62 7.45
C LYS A 168 -9.42 -8.66 8.61
N ILE A 169 -8.77 -7.52 8.39
CA ILE A 169 -8.57 -6.51 9.43
C ILE A 169 -9.92 -6.08 9.98
N LYS A 170 -10.02 -6.07 11.31
CA LYS A 170 -11.24 -5.72 12.04
C LYS A 170 -11.76 -4.36 11.61
N LYS A 171 -13.01 -4.32 11.16
CA LYS A 171 -13.70 -3.09 10.76
C LYS A 171 -14.12 -2.31 12.00
N GLY A 172 -14.10 -0.99 11.89
CA GLY A 172 -14.61 -0.07 12.89
C GLY A 172 -16.11 0.19 12.75
N ASP A 173 -16.65 0.94 13.69
CA ASP A 173 -18.03 1.39 13.65
C ASP A 173 -18.20 2.53 12.64
N GLU A 174 -19.06 2.35 11.64
CA GLU A 174 -19.34 3.38 10.62
C GLU A 174 -19.95 4.64 11.23
N ALA A 175 -20.78 4.50 12.29
CA ALA A 175 -21.35 5.64 12.99
C ALA A 175 -20.30 6.48 13.74
N GLU A 176 -19.16 5.87 14.07
CA GLU A 176 -18.00 6.50 14.70
C GLU A 176 -16.84 6.71 13.71
N ASN A 177 -17.15 6.95 12.44
CA ASN A 177 -16.17 7.22 11.38
C ASN A 177 -15.11 6.11 11.23
N GLY A 178 -15.50 4.86 11.49
CA GLY A 178 -14.62 3.71 11.34
C GLY A 178 -13.64 3.48 12.51
N THR A 179 -13.85 4.12 13.65
CA THR A 179 -13.06 3.89 14.87
C THR A 179 -13.11 2.43 15.30
N VAL A 180 -11.96 1.82 15.52
CA VAL A 180 -11.86 0.39 15.85
C VAL A 180 -11.63 0.20 17.34
N THR A 181 -12.59 -0.42 18.02
CA THR A 181 -12.40 -0.90 19.40
C THR A 181 -11.63 -2.21 19.39
N ASP A 182 -10.55 -2.33 20.17
CA ASP A 182 -9.64 -3.48 20.20
C ASP A 182 -9.14 -3.82 18.78
N PRO A 183 -8.30 -2.95 18.19
CA PRO A 183 -7.89 -3.03 16.80
C PRO A 183 -6.87 -4.14 16.54
N ASP A 184 -6.86 -4.66 15.32
CA ASP A 184 -5.71 -5.40 14.79
C ASP A 184 -4.51 -4.46 14.66
N ARG A 185 -3.28 -5.02 14.60
CA ARG A 185 -2.04 -4.26 14.53
C ARG A 185 -1.08 -4.80 13.48
N MET A 186 -0.18 -3.98 13.04
CA MET A 186 1.04 -4.40 12.35
C MET A 186 1.98 -5.00 13.41
N ILE A 187 2.12 -6.34 13.45
CA ILE A 187 2.98 -7.02 14.45
C ILE A 187 4.43 -6.64 14.24
N LYS A 188 4.86 -6.65 12.98
CA LYS A 188 6.20 -6.26 12.54
C LYS A 188 6.12 -5.65 11.16
N VAL A 189 6.97 -4.65 10.90
CA VAL A 189 7.12 -4.06 9.57
C VAL A 189 8.59 -4.03 9.19
N ARG A 190 8.91 -4.44 7.96
CA ARG A 190 10.32 -4.47 7.47
C ARG A 190 10.39 -4.12 5.98
N ILE A 191 11.56 -3.67 5.54
CA ILE A 191 11.93 -3.61 4.13
C ILE A 191 12.51 -4.96 3.73
N ALA A 192 12.15 -5.47 2.57
CA ALA A 192 12.55 -6.81 2.15
C ALA A 192 14.07 -6.96 1.94
N ALA A 193 14.77 -5.86 1.66
CA ALA A 193 16.24 -5.83 1.56
C ALA A 193 16.94 -5.98 2.91
N ASP A 194 16.28 -5.63 4.02
CA ASP A 194 16.88 -5.70 5.36
C ASP A 194 16.75 -7.14 5.90
N LYS A 195 17.86 -7.74 6.28
CA LYS A 195 17.94 -9.13 6.77
C LYS A 195 17.59 -9.25 8.25
#